data_412ceca49cb1ea47f03d1ce7e1d84147
#
_entry.id   412ceca49cb1ea47f03d1ce7e1d84147
#
_cell.length_a   1.000
_cell.length_b   1.000
_cell.length_c   1.000
_cell.angle_alpha   90.00
_cell.angle_beta   90.00
_cell.angle_gamma   90.00
#
_symmetry.space_group_name_H-M   'P 1'
#
loop_
_entity.id
_entity.type
_entity.pdbx_description
1 polymer ?
#
loop_
_entity_poly.entity_id
_entity_poly.type
_entity_poly.pdbx_seq_one_letter_code
_entity_poly.pdbx_strand_id
1 'polypeptide(L)'
;SVYLAEKSDIASGTSSASSKLIHGGLRYLENFEFSLVRASLRERDTLIKIAPHIIREMRFVLPHHNNLRPVWLLKLGMLLYDNLYSSKYIKRSSYIRLPFHESKSTLREAFKKGFEYSDCITDDARLTVLNAADAKRLGGNINTRTMVKNIEQKKGVWNIEVMNSISNEIKYVQAKVVINATGPWVDNFLKNHSKQTKVDNVRLVKIGRASCRERV
;
A
#
# COMPACT_ATOMS: atom_id res chain seq x y z
N SER A 1 -17.15 20.46 2.08
CA SER A 1 -16.04 20.10 2.98
C SER A 1 -16.06 18.61 3.25
N VAL A 2 -14.92 18.05 3.65
CA VAL A 2 -14.74 16.65 4.04
C VAL A 2 -14.53 16.59 5.55
N TYR A 3 -15.18 15.63 6.22
CA TYR A 3 -14.96 15.31 7.62
C TYR A 3 -14.37 13.90 7.70
N LEU A 4 -13.16 13.75 8.26
CA LEU A 4 -12.51 12.47 8.51
C LEU A 4 -12.55 12.18 10.00
N ALA A 5 -13.08 11.02 10.39
CA ALA A 5 -13.03 10.49 11.74
C ALA A 5 -12.09 9.28 11.80
N GLU A 6 -10.99 9.39 12.51
CA GLU A 6 -10.07 8.30 12.81
C GLU A 6 -10.12 7.99 14.32
N LYS A 7 -10.52 6.76 14.67
CA LYS A 7 -10.71 6.38 16.08
C LYS A 7 -9.44 6.39 16.91
N SER A 8 -8.29 6.22 16.27
CA SER A 8 -6.98 6.21 16.92
C SER A 8 -6.16 7.40 16.42
N ASP A 9 -4.91 7.18 16.05
CA ASP A 9 -4.08 8.19 15.43
C ASP A 9 -3.88 7.88 13.95
N ILE A 10 -3.51 8.90 13.15
CA ILE A 10 -3.20 8.70 11.73
C ILE A 10 -2.10 7.66 11.59
N ALA A 11 -2.29 6.73 10.66
CA ALA A 11 -1.38 5.64 10.36
C ALA A 11 -1.14 4.65 11.52
N SER A 12 -1.94 4.64 12.59
CA SER A 12 -1.76 3.70 13.71
C SER A 12 -2.14 2.24 13.40
N GLY A 13 -2.82 2.00 12.28
CA GLY A 13 -3.24 0.68 11.84
C GLY A 13 -2.37 0.08 10.72
N THR A 14 -3.01 -0.48 9.70
CA THR A 14 -2.36 -1.15 8.54
C THR A 14 -1.47 -0.23 7.72
N SER A 15 -1.74 1.08 7.68
CA SER A 15 -0.98 2.05 6.88
C SER A 15 0.49 2.18 7.30
N SER A 16 0.83 1.89 8.56
CA SER A 16 2.24 1.85 9.04
C SER A 16 2.83 0.44 9.05
N ALA A 17 2.02 -0.57 8.74
CA ALA A 17 2.40 -1.99 8.75
C ALA A 17 2.49 -2.59 7.34
N SER A 18 2.73 -1.76 6.31
CA SER A 18 2.93 -2.18 4.93
C SER A 18 4.34 -2.75 4.68
N SER A 19 4.61 -3.20 3.47
CA SER A 19 5.97 -3.56 3.04
C SER A 19 6.90 -2.36 2.91
N LYS A 20 6.38 -1.13 3.03
CA LYS A 20 7.07 0.14 2.79
C LYS A 20 7.57 0.29 1.35
N LEU A 21 6.97 -0.45 0.43
CA LEU A 21 7.31 -0.44 -0.98
C LEU A 21 6.18 0.16 -1.81
N ILE A 22 6.57 1.00 -2.76
CA ILE A 22 5.72 1.44 -3.86
C ILE A 22 6.23 0.73 -5.11
N HIS A 23 5.45 -0.24 -5.58
CA HIS A 23 5.91 -1.17 -6.62
C HIS A 23 4.85 -1.38 -7.70
N GLY A 24 5.31 -1.74 -8.89
CA GLY A 24 4.42 -2.07 -10.00
C GLY A 24 3.76 -3.44 -9.90
N GLY A 25 4.16 -4.26 -8.91
CA GLY A 25 3.57 -5.58 -8.72
C GLY A 25 3.98 -6.58 -9.81
N LEU A 26 5.27 -6.77 -10.01
CA LEU A 26 5.85 -7.71 -10.98
C LEU A 26 5.16 -9.10 -10.97
N ARG A 27 4.74 -9.56 -9.79
CA ARG A 27 4.05 -10.84 -9.61
C ARG A 27 2.69 -10.92 -10.31
N TYR A 28 2.01 -9.79 -10.52
CA TYR A 28 0.71 -9.75 -11.20
C TYR A 28 0.81 -10.01 -12.71
N LEU A 29 2.01 -9.93 -13.29
CA LEU A 29 2.23 -10.35 -14.68
C LEU A 29 1.95 -11.84 -14.88
N GLU A 30 2.13 -12.65 -13.86
CA GLU A 30 1.81 -14.09 -13.91
C GLU A 30 0.31 -14.36 -14.08
N ASN A 31 -0.52 -13.41 -13.64
CA ASN A 31 -1.98 -13.45 -13.76
C ASN A 31 -2.49 -12.62 -14.95
N PHE A 32 -1.61 -12.16 -15.84
CA PHE A 32 -1.93 -11.33 -17.01
C PHE A 32 -2.61 -10.00 -16.68
N GLU A 33 -2.42 -9.47 -15.46
CA GLU A 33 -2.99 -8.20 -14.98
C GLU A 33 -2.18 -6.98 -15.48
N PHE A 34 -1.98 -6.90 -16.80
CA PHE A 34 -1.13 -5.86 -17.43
C PHE A 34 -1.62 -4.44 -17.19
N SER A 35 -2.94 -4.23 -17.20
CA SER A 35 -3.55 -2.93 -16.94
C SER A 35 -3.26 -2.44 -15.51
N LEU A 36 -3.38 -3.34 -14.53
CA LEU A 36 -3.08 -3.06 -13.13
C LEU A 36 -1.60 -2.74 -12.94
N VAL A 37 -0.70 -3.54 -13.51
CA VAL A 37 0.75 -3.29 -13.46
C VAL A 37 1.09 -1.94 -14.07
N ARG A 38 0.57 -1.63 -15.26
CA ARG A 38 0.81 -0.35 -15.92
C ARG A 38 0.32 0.84 -15.09
N ALA A 39 -0.88 0.74 -14.52
CA ALA A 39 -1.43 1.79 -13.66
C ALA A 39 -0.57 1.99 -12.41
N SER A 40 -0.13 0.91 -11.76
CA SER A 40 0.72 0.95 -10.58
C SER A 40 2.10 1.56 -10.87
N LEU A 41 2.70 1.23 -12.02
CA LEU A 41 3.98 1.81 -12.45
C LEU A 41 3.87 3.31 -12.72
N ARG A 42 2.79 3.74 -13.36
CA ARG A 42 2.51 5.15 -13.60
C ARG A 42 2.32 5.92 -12.30
N GLU A 43 1.55 5.34 -11.36
CA GLU A 43 1.31 5.96 -10.06
C GLU A 43 2.57 6.03 -9.22
N ARG A 44 3.44 5.04 -9.28
CA ARG A 44 4.77 5.07 -8.65
C ARG A 44 5.58 6.30 -9.09
N ASP A 45 5.62 6.58 -10.39
CA ASP A 45 6.34 7.75 -10.92
C ASP A 45 5.67 9.06 -10.49
N THR A 46 4.34 9.10 -10.43
CA THR A 46 3.59 10.25 -9.90
C THR A 46 3.99 10.52 -8.44
N LEU A 47 4.03 9.48 -7.62
CA LEU A 47 4.38 9.58 -6.20
C LEU A 47 5.84 10.02 -5.99
N ILE A 48 6.79 9.53 -6.78
CA ILE A 48 8.19 10.01 -6.74
C ILE A 48 8.24 11.52 -7.02
N LYS A 49 7.47 11.98 -8.01
CA LYS A 49 7.44 13.38 -8.42
C LYS A 49 6.87 14.30 -7.34
N ILE A 50 5.77 13.88 -6.69
CA ILE A 50 5.07 14.72 -5.70
C ILE A 50 5.65 14.62 -4.29
N ALA A 51 6.31 13.51 -3.95
CA ALA A 51 6.86 13.27 -2.62
C ALA A 51 8.33 12.77 -2.65
N PRO A 52 9.26 13.45 -3.35
CA PRO A 52 10.65 12.99 -3.52
C PRO A 52 11.44 12.96 -2.20
N HIS A 53 10.96 13.66 -1.19
CA HIS A 53 11.60 13.73 0.13
C HIS A 53 11.35 12.50 1.01
N ILE A 54 10.39 11.63 0.65
CA ILE A 54 10.08 10.39 1.39
C ILE A 54 10.05 9.15 0.49
N ILE A 55 10.11 9.32 -0.83
CA ILE A 55 10.08 8.22 -1.79
C ILE A 55 11.38 8.22 -2.58
N ARG A 56 12.07 7.08 -2.58
CA ARG A 56 13.33 6.91 -3.29
C ARG A 56 13.40 5.56 -3.99
N GLU A 57 14.17 5.51 -5.07
CA GLU A 57 14.47 4.25 -5.75
C GLU A 57 15.17 3.27 -4.80
N MET A 58 14.79 2.00 -4.91
CA MET A 58 15.47 0.87 -4.28
C MET A 58 15.70 -0.22 -5.33
N ARG A 59 16.94 -0.70 -5.39
CA ARG A 59 17.32 -1.82 -6.26
C ARG A 59 17.09 -3.14 -5.54
N PHE A 60 16.46 -4.07 -6.23
CA PHE A 60 16.18 -5.42 -5.77
C PHE A 60 16.95 -6.42 -6.58
N VAL A 61 17.52 -7.40 -5.91
CA VAL A 61 18.18 -8.53 -6.54
C VAL A 61 17.32 -9.78 -6.35
N LEU A 62 16.92 -10.40 -7.45
CA LEU A 62 16.21 -11.67 -7.50
C LEU A 62 17.21 -12.76 -7.90
N PRO A 63 17.78 -13.54 -6.95
CA PRO A 63 18.67 -14.65 -7.26
C PRO A 63 17.89 -15.74 -8.00
N HIS A 64 18.50 -16.29 -9.05
CA HIS A 64 17.91 -17.40 -9.80
C HIS A 64 18.41 -18.74 -9.28
N HIS A 65 17.48 -19.67 -9.05
CA HIS A 65 17.75 -21.06 -8.69
C HIS A 65 16.87 -22.03 -9.51
N ASN A 66 17.21 -23.31 -9.47
CA ASN A 66 16.59 -24.31 -10.35
C ASN A 66 15.08 -24.50 -10.16
N ASN A 67 14.53 -24.15 -9.01
CA ASN A 67 13.09 -24.26 -8.74
C ASN A 67 12.28 -23.06 -9.25
N LEU A 68 12.95 -22.04 -9.80
CA LEU A 68 12.30 -20.91 -10.45
C LEU A 68 12.05 -21.20 -11.94
N ARG A 69 11.20 -20.38 -12.53
CA ARG A 69 10.94 -20.41 -13.97
C ARG A 69 12.25 -20.23 -14.76
N PRO A 70 12.35 -20.78 -16.00
CA PRO A 70 13.55 -20.64 -16.81
C PRO A 70 13.99 -19.18 -16.98
N VAL A 71 15.30 -18.96 -17.01
CA VAL A 71 15.91 -17.61 -17.13
C VAL A 71 15.34 -16.82 -18.30
N TRP A 72 15.11 -17.47 -19.45
CA TRP A 72 14.58 -16.77 -20.63
C TRP A 72 13.15 -16.23 -20.40
N LEU A 73 12.32 -16.97 -19.66
CA LEU A 73 10.96 -16.55 -19.33
C LEU A 73 10.96 -15.38 -18.34
N LEU A 74 11.86 -15.41 -17.35
CA LEU A 74 12.05 -14.29 -16.44
C LEU A 74 12.57 -13.05 -17.15
N LYS A 75 13.51 -13.21 -18.12
CA LYS A 75 13.96 -12.12 -18.99
C LYS A 75 12.80 -11.48 -19.76
N LEU A 76 11.94 -12.30 -20.35
CA LEU A 76 10.76 -11.83 -21.07
C LEU A 76 9.81 -11.08 -20.14
N GLY A 77 9.56 -11.60 -18.94
CA GLY A 77 8.74 -10.94 -17.93
C GLY A 77 9.30 -9.58 -17.49
N MET A 78 10.61 -9.49 -17.25
CA MET A 78 11.28 -8.22 -16.91
C MET A 78 11.24 -7.21 -18.07
N LEU A 79 11.48 -7.68 -19.30
CA LEU A 79 11.36 -6.85 -20.50
C LEU A 79 9.94 -6.29 -20.64
N LEU A 80 8.94 -7.13 -20.45
CA LEU A 80 7.53 -6.73 -20.49
C LEU A 80 7.24 -5.70 -19.39
N TYR A 81 7.67 -5.95 -18.16
CA TYR A 81 7.51 -5.04 -17.03
C TYR A 81 8.06 -3.65 -17.31
N ASP A 82 9.29 -3.57 -17.84
CA ASP A 82 9.95 -2.31 -18.17
C ASP A 82 9.30 -1.57 -19.35
N ASN A 83 8.60 -2.28 -20.24
CA ASN A 83 7.95 -1.68 -21.40
C ASN A 83 6.46 -1.39 -21.20
N LEU A 84 5.81 -1.94 -20.18
CA LEU A 84 4.44 -1.55 -19.81
C LEU A 84 4.33 -0.07 -19.42
N TYR A 85 5.39 0.45 -18.80
CA TYR A 85 5.54 1.88 -18.50
C TYR A 85 7.02 2.24 -18.39
N SER A 86 7.46 3.19 -19.21
CA SER A 86 8.85 3.66 -19.18
C SER A 86 8.99 4.79 -18.17
N SER A 87 9.62 4.49 -17.03
CA SER A 87 9.93 5.47 -15.99
C SER A 87 11.09 6.38 -16.40
N LYS A 88 11.01 7.65 -15.98
CA LYS A 88 12.12 8.62 -16.08
C LYS A 88 12.96 8.70 -14.80
N TYR A 89 12.51 8.10 -13.72
CA TYR A 89 13.04 8.29 -12.38
C TYR A 89 13.79 7.08 -11.85
N ILE A 90 13.56 5.90 -12.41
CA ILE A 90 14.14 4.65 -11.92
C ILE A 90 14.77 3.84 -13.05
N LYS A 91 15.78 3.06 -12.69
CA LYS A 91 16.54 2.25 -13.62
C LYS A 91 15.77 1.03 -14.09
N ARG A 92 15.97 0.65 -15.34
CA ARG A 92 15.42 -0.58 -15.91
C ARG A 92 16.00 -1.83 -15.26
N SER A 93 15.30 -2.94 -15.43
CA SER A 93 15.78 -4.24 -14.99
C SER A 93 16.97 -4.71 -15.82
N SER A 94 17.80 -5.54 -15.20
CA SER A 94 18.98 -6.11 -15.85
C SER A 94 19.20 -7.56 -15.39
N TYR A 95 19.72 -8.38 -16.30
CA TYR A 95 20.25 -9.68 -15.93
C TYR A 95 21.65 -9.52 -15.38
N ILE A 96 21.94 -10.15 -14.23
CA ILE A 96 23.21 -10.02 -13.53
C ILE A 96 23.88 -11.39 -13.30
N ARG A 97 25.22 -11.36 -13.27
CA ARG A 97 26.04 -12.50 -12.81
C ARG A 97 26.44 -12.25 -11.36
N LEU A 98 25.84 -12.94 -10.43
CA LEU A 98 25.99 -12.72 -8.99
C LEU A 98 27.42 -12.81 -8.46
N PRO A 99 28.33 -13.70 -8.95
CA PRO A 99 29.72 -13.72 -8.50
C PRO A 99 30.49 -12.42 -8.70
N PHE A 100 30.03 -11.56 -9.62
CA PHE A 100 30.66 -10.26 -9.96
C PHE A 100 29.80 -9.07 -9.52
N HIS A 101 28.73 -9.31 -8.77
CA HIS A 101 27.80 -8.28 -8.32
C HIS A 101 28.08 -7.87 -6.88
N GLU A 102 27.76 -6.63 -6.53
CA GLU A 102 27.93 -6.06 -5.18
C GLU A 102 27.24 -6.89 -4.09
N SER A 103 26.09 -7.51 -4.40
CA SER A 103 25.35 -8.37 -3.47
C SER A 103 25.98 -9.75 -3.22
N LYS A 104 27.14 -10.05 -3.81
CA LYS A 104 27.81 -11.34 -3.65
C LYS A 104 28.03 -11.71 -2.17
N SER A 105 28.40 -10.76 -1.35
CA SER A 105 28.69 -10.98 0.08
C SER A 105 27.48 -11.33 0.92
N THR A 106 26.28 -10.99 0.45
CA THR A 106 25.01 -11.21 1.17
C THR A 106 24.24 -12.43 0.68
N LEU A 107 24.66 -13.01 -0.44
CA LEU A 107 24.00 -14.16 -1.05
C LEU A 107 24.87 -15.41 -0.94
N ARG A 108 24.22 -16.58 -0.90
CA ARG A 108 24.92 -17.86 -0.95
C ARG A 108 25.69 -18.00 -2.26
N GLU A 109 26.87 -18.58 -2.22
CA GLU A 109 27.74 -18.80 -3.40
C GLU A 109 27.10 -19.72 -4.46
N ALA A 110 26.10 -20.50 -4.08
CA ALA A 110 25.33 -21.36 -4.98
C ALA A 110 24.58 -20.53 -6.07
N PHE A 111 24.21 -19.29 -5.78
CA PHE A 111 23.54 -18.42 -6.73
C PHE A 111 24.54 -17.82 -7.71
N LYS A 112 24.49 -18.23 -8.97
CA LYS A 112 25.40 -17.75 -10.03
C LYS A 112 24.78 -16.68 -10.90
N LYS A 113 23.44 -16.63 -11.00
CA LYS A 113 22.67 -15.76 -11.90
C LYS A 113 21.54 -15.10 -11.14
N GLY A 114 21.11 -13.93 -11.60
CA GLY A 114 19.97 -13.22 -11.03
C GLY A 114 19.46 -12.12 -11.93
N PHE A 115 18.47 -11.43 -11.42
CA PHE A 115 17.93 -10.23 -12.04
C PHE A 115 17.98 -9.10 -11.02
N GLU A 116 18.30 -7.93 -11.50
CA GLU A 116 18.21 -6.71 -10.74
C GLU A 116 17.08 -5.86 -11.33
N TYR A 117 16.22 -5.32 -10.50
CA TYR A 117 15.14 -4.44 -10.91
C TYR A 117 14.91 -3.35 -9.87
N SER A 118 14.17 -2.32 -10.24
CA SER A 118 13.91 -1.18 -9.35
C SER A 118 12.43 -1.07 -9.01
N ASP A 119 12.18 -0.79 -7.75
CA ASP A 119 10.94 -0.24 -7.25
C ASP A 119 11.27 0.92 -6.29
N CYS A 120 10.31 1.36 -5.49
CA CYS A 120 10.55 2.45 -4.55
C CYS A 120 10.30 2.03 -3.13
N ILE A 121 11.08 2.60 -2.22
CA ILE A 121 10.82 2.55 -0.78
C ILE A 121 10.24 3.88 -0.32
N THR A 122 9.35 3.82 0.67
CA THR A 122 8.75 4.99 1.31
C THR A 122 8.60 4.78 2.82
N ASP A 123 8.49 5.88 3.55
CA ASP A 123 7.92 5.86 4.90
C ASP A 123 6.40 5.92 4.79
N ASP A 124 5.75 4.76 4.94
CA ASP A 124 4.31 4.58 4.78
C ASP A 124 3.49 5.39 5.80
N ALA A 125 3.93 5.44 7.05
CA ALA A 125 3.28 6.23 8.09
C ALA A 125 3.37 7.71 7.77
N ARG A 126 4.56 8.20 7.41
CA ARG A 126 4.79 9.60 7.04
C ARG A 126 4.00 10.00 5.80
N LEU A 127 3.93 9.13 4.79
CA LEU A 127 3.12 9.37 3.60
C LEU A 127 1.64 9.57 3.96
N THR A 128 1.11 8.74 4.86
CA THR A 128 -0.29 8.84 5.32
C THR A 128 -0.52 10.14 6.10
N VAL A 129 0.40 10.49 7.00
CA VAL A 129 0.31 11.74 7.78
C VAL A 129 0.37 12.97 6.89
N LEU A 130 1.24 12.98 5.88
CA LEU A 130 1.35 14.10 4.93
C LEU A 130 0.08 14.26 4.09
N ASN A 131 -0.54 13.16 3.65
CA ASN A 131 -1.84 13.24 2.97
C ASN A 131 -2.94 13.83 3.86
N ALA A 132 -2.99 13.44 5.14
CA ALA A 132 -3.94 14.00 6.09
C ALA A 132 -3.67 15.50 6.36
N ALA A 133 -2.39 15.88 6.49
CA ALA A 133 -1.99 17.26 6.67
C ALA A 133 -2.36 18.14 5.46
N ASP A 134 -2.15 17.63 4.24
CA ASP A 134 -2.51 18.34 3.02
C ASP A 134 -4.03 18.46 2.87
N ALA A 135 -4.78 17.41 3.16
CA ALA A 135 -6.23 17.45 3.20
C ALA A 135 -6.75 18.52 4.20
N LYS A 136 -6.12 18.62 5.38
CA LYS A 136 -6.44 19.66 6.37
C LYS A 136 -6.12 21.05 5.83
N ARG A 137 -4.97 21.25 5.20
CA ARG A 137 -4.57 22.52 4.56
C ARG A 137 -5.58 22.95 3.48
N LEU A 138 -6.16 21.99 2.76
CA LEU A 138 -7.19 22.23 1.75
C LEU A 138 -8.62 22.39 2.32
N GLY A 139 -8.78 22.55 3.64
CA GLY A 139 -10.06 22.78 4.30
C GLY A 139 -10.81 21.51 4.73
N GLY A 140 -10.17 20.35 4.71
CA GLY A 140 -10.70 19.13 5.32
C GLY A 140 -10.66 19.19 6.84
N ASN A 141 -11.68 18.65 7.49
CA ASN A 141 -11.73 18.53 8.94
C ASN A 141 -11.23 17.14 9.34
N ILE A 142 -9.98 17.05 9.83
CA ILE A 142 -9.31 15.81 10.18
C ILE A 142 -9.34 15.62 11.70
N ASN A 143 -10.06 14.61 12.17
CA ASN A 143 -10.29 14.35 13.59
C ASN A 143 -9.72 12.99 13.96
N THR A 144 -8.62 12.98 14.68
CA THR A 144 -8.04 11.78 15.33
C THR A 144 -8.73 11.53 16.67
N ARG A 145 -8.55 10.34 17.23
CA ARG A 145 -9.18 9.92 18.49
C ARG A 145 -10.70 10.09 18.47
N THR A 146 -11.30 9.99 17.27
CA THR A 146 -12.72 10.25 17.04
C THR A 146 -13.35 8.99 16.44
N MET A 147 -14.12 8.31 17.25
CA MET A 147 -14.78 7.07 16.89
C MET A 147 -16.22 7.34 16.45
N VAL A 148 -16.64 6.74 15.35
CA VAL A 148 -18.03 6.71 14.94
C VAL A 148 -18.79 5.74 15.85
N LYS A 149 -19.85 6.24 16.54
CA LYS A 149 -20.69 5.47 17.44
C LYS A 149 -21.96 4.99 16.77
N ASN A 150 -22.57 5.86 15.96
CA ASN A 150 -23.79 5.55 15.27
C ASN A 150 -23.88 6.26 13.92
N ILE A 151 -24.56 5.63 12.96
CA ILE A 151 -24.83 6.20 11.63
C ILE A 151 -26.27 5.88 11.26
N GLU A 152 -27.04 6.91 10.93
CA GLU A 152 -28.42 6.75 10.47
C GLU A 152 -28.68 7.66 9.27
N GLN A 153 -29.36 7.14 8.25
CA GLN A 153 -29.81 7.96 7.13
C GLN A 153 -31.27 8.35 7.33
N LYS A 154 -31.55 9.66 7.36
CA LYS A 154 -32.88 10.23 7.41
C LYS A 154 -33.07 11.24 6.29
N LYS A 155 -34.14 11.08 5.50
CA LYS A 155 -34.48 12.00 4.39
C LYS A 155 -33.31 12.30 3.43
N GLY A 156 -32.51 11.27 3.11
CA GLY A 156 -31.35 11.39 2.19
C GLY A 156 -30.07 12.00 2.81
N VAL A 157 -30.09 12.35 4.08
CA VAL A 157 -28.94 12.90 4.82
C VAL A 157 -28.47 11.88 5.86
N TRP A 158 -27.17 11.68 5.94
CA TRP A 158 -26.55 10.86 6.97
C TRP A 158 -26.33 11.67 8.24
N ASN A 159 -26.87 11.18 9.35
CA ASN A 159 -26.63 11.70 10.70
C ASN A 159 -25.64 10.76 11.39
N ILE A 160 -24.48 11.28 11.74
CA ILE A 160 -23.38 10.51 12.29
C ILE A 160 -23.09 11.02 13.70
N GLU A 161 -23.12 10.12 14.67
CA GLU A 161 -22.67 10.36 16.02
C GLU A 161 -21.20 9.96 16.14
N VAL A 162 -20.35 10.90 16.51
CA VAL A 162 -18.93 10.68 16.74
C VAL A 162 -18.58 11.00 18.19
N MET A 163 -17.63 10.26 18.76
CA MET A 163 -17.18 10.44 20.14
C MET A 163 -15.65 10.58 20.16
N ASN A 164 -15.17 11.60 20.80
CA ASN A 164 -13.74 11.71 21.10
C ASN A 164 -13.38 10.71 22.22
N SER A 165 -12.42 9.83 21.94
CA SER A 165 -12.05 8.74 22.86
C SER A 165 -11.23 9.18 24.08
N ILE A 166 -10.79 10.45 24.12
CA ILE A 166 -10.05 11.02 25.26
C ILE A 166 -11.01 11.79 26.17
N SER A 167 -11.78 12.73 25.58
CA SER A 167 -12.68 13.61 26.36
C SER A 167 -14.06 13.00 26.57
N ASN A 168 -14.42 11.90 25.89
CA ASN A 168 -15.75 11.33 25.81
C ASN A 168 -16.83 12.29 25.29
N GLU A 169 -16.41 13.41 24.70
CA GLU A 169 -17.31 14.37 24.09
C GLU A 169 -17.98 13.77 22.86
N ILE A 170 -19.31 13.89 22.79
CA ILE A 170 -20.10 13.44 21.66
C ILE A 170 -20.42 14.63 20.77
N LYS A 171 -20.27 14.43 19.44
CA LYS A 171 -20.65 15.40 18.40
C LYS A 171 -21.52 14.73 17.35
N TYR A 172 -22.41 15.51 16.76
CA TYR A 172 -23.26 15.09 15.66
C TYR A 172 -22.82 15.78 14.36
N VAL A 173 -22.59 14.97 13.33
CA VAL A 173 -22.15 15.44 12.02
C VAL A 173 -23.19 15.02 10.98
N GLN A 174 -23.53 15.92 10.06
CA GLN A 174 -24.39 15.61 8.94
C GLN A 174 -23.59 15.54 7.63
N ALA A 175 -23.87 14.54 6.81
CA ALA A 175 -23.20 14.35 5.52
C ALA A 175 -24.18 13.87 4.44
N LYS A 176 -23.93 14.27 3.19
CA LYS A 176 -24.64 13.74 2.02
C LYS A 176 -24.16 12.35 1.64
N VAL A 177 -22.88 12.06 1.88
CA VAL A 177 -22.22 10.78 1.55
C VAL A 177 -21.33 10.37 2.71
N VAL A 178 -21.35 9.07 3.03
CA VAL A 178 -20.42 8.45 3.97
C VAL A 178 -19.54 7.46 3.19
N ILE A 179 -18.24 7.56 3.39
CA ILE A 179 -17.24 6.65 2.80
C ILE A 179 -16.67 5.81 3.93
N ASN A 180 -16.93 4.50 3.89
CA ASN A 180 -16.31 3.56 4.80
C ASN A 180 -14.90 3.21 4.30
N ALA A 181 -13.88 3.84 4.88
CA ALA A 181 -12.47 3.64 4.57
C ALA A 181 -11.73 2.91 5.69
N THR A 182 -12.42 2.07 6.48
CA THR A 182 -11.87 1.40 7.66
C THR A 182 -10.94 0.20 7.34
N GLY A 183 -10.55 0.02 6.07
CA GLY A 183 -9.60 -1.02 5.65
C GLY A 183 -10.04 -2.43 6.05
N PRO A 184 -9.22 -3.22 6.77
CA PRO A 184 -9.57 -4.59 7.15
C PRO A 184 -10.79 -4.70 8.08
N TRP A 185 -11.21 -3.61 8.69
CA TRP A 185 -12.35 -3.55 9.61
C TRP A 185 -13.67 -3.14 8.94
N VAL A 186 -13.72 -3.04 7.60
CA VAL A 186 -14.89 -2.60 6.83
C VAL A 186 -16.14 -3.43 7.16
N ASP A 187 -16.00 -4.76 7.23
CA ASP A 187 -17.12 -5.65 7.54
C ASP A 187 -17.61 -5.50 8.99
N ASN A 188 -16.67 -5.34 9.93
CA ASN A 188 -17.03 -5.08 11.33
C ASN A 188 -17.78 -3.75 11.47
N PHE A 189 -17.35 -2.72 10.76
CA PHE A 189 -18.03 -1.44 10.73
C PHE A 189 -19.45 -1.58 10.15
N LEU A 190 -19.62 -2.29 9.04
CA LEU A 190 -20.92 -2.52 8.41
C LEU A 190 -21.86 -3.33 9.31
N LYS A 191 -21.36 -4.39 9.95
CA LYS A 191 -22.15 -5.20 10.90
C LYS A 191 -22.68 -4.38 12.07
N ASN A 192 -21.91 -3.43 12.57
CA ASN A 192 -22.27 -2.62 13.71
C ASN A 192 -23.17 -1.41 13.37
N HIS A 193 -23.11 -0.93 12.13
CA HIS A 193 -23.74 0.34 11.75
C HIS A 193 -24.71 0.25 10.56
N SER A 194 -24.82 -0.91 9.91
CA SER A 194 -25.79 -1.12 8.84
C SER A 194 -26.83 -2.18 9.22
N LYS A 195 -28.02 -2.08 8.65
CA LYS A 195 -29.07 -3.11 8.78
C LYS A 195 -28.79 -4.35 7.94
N GLN A 196 -27.64 -4.43 7.27
CA GLN A 196 -27.26 -5.58 6.45
C GLN A 196 -26.77 -6.73 7.34
N THR A 197 -27.52 -7.83 7.35
CA THR A 197 -27.25 -9.00 8.20
C THR A 197 -26.18 -9.94 7.61
N LYS A 198 -25.83 -9.83 6.33
CA LYS A 198 -24.82 -10.65 5.67
C LYS A 198 -23.76 -9.74 5.05
N VAL A 199 -22.64 -9.56 5.76
CA VAL A 199 -21.50 -8.81 5.28
C VAL A 199 -20.27 -9.69 5.49
N ASP A 200 -19.86 -10.41 4.44
CA ASP A 200 -18.64 -11.21 4.40
C ASP A 200 -17.85 -10.84 3.12
N ASN A 201 -17.48 -9.55 3.03
CA ASN A 201 -16.78 -8.99 1.87
C ASN A 201 -15.26 -9.09 2.01
N VAL A 202 -14.75 -9.31 3.23
CA VAL A 202 -13.31 -9.31 3.52
C VAL A 202 -12.88 -10.59 4.23
N ARG A 203 -12.01 -11.36 3.57
CA ARG A 203 -11.31 -12.46 4.22
C ARG A 203 -9.99 -11.94 4.79
N LEU A 204 -9.88 -11.92 6.13
CA LEU A 204 -8.64 -11.56 6.80
C LEU A 204 -7.63 -12.70 6.69
N VAL A 205 -6.48 -12.41 6.07
CA VAL A 205 -5.34 -13.32 5.99
C VAL A 205 -4.16 -12.69 6.73
N LYS A 206 -3.63 -13.40 7.75
CA LYS A 206 -2.42 -12.98 8.43
C LYS A 206 -1.22 -13.26 7.55
N ILE A 207 -0.59 -12.22 7.03
CA ILE A 207 0.66 -12.33 6.29
C ILE A 207 1.80 -12.15 7.29
N GLY A 208 2.56 -13.25 7.55
CA GLY A 208 3.79 -13.18 8.31
C GLY A 208 4.88 -12.47 7.47
N ARG A 209 5.58 -11.52 8.05
CA ARG A 209 6.85 -11.05 7.50
C ARG A 209 7.91 -12.07 7.86
N ALA A 210 8.63 -12.60 6.86
CA ALA A 210 9.89 -13.27 7.12
C ALA A 210 10.83 -12.24 7.76
N SER A 211 11.21 -12.46 9.02
CA SER A 211 12.25 -11.64 9.64
C SER A 211 13.58 -12.06 9.03
N CYS A 212 14.51 -11.12 8.83
CA CYS A 212 15.88 -11.40 8.36
C CYS A 212 16.70 -12.29 9.31
N ARG A 213 16.07 -12.87 10.36
CA ARG A 213 16.68 -13.81 11.29
C ARG A 213 16.56 -15.27 10.87
N GLU A 214 15.71 -15.60 9.90
CA GLU A 214 15.73 -16.93 9.32
C GLU A 214 16.97 -17.02 8.42
N ARG A 215 18.02 -17.61 8.97
CA ARG A 215 19.15 -18.12 8.20
C ARG A 215 18.59 -19.25 7.33
N VAL A 216 18.29 -18.94 6.11
CA VAL A 216 18.01 -19.93 5.08
C VAL A 216 19.33 -20.50 4.56
#